data_323105570410ce5e5c063ad5f1353aa5
#
_entry.id   323105570410ce5e5c063ad5f1353aa5
#
_cell.length_a   1.000
_cell.length_b   1.000
_cell.length_c   1.000
_cell.angle_alpha   90.00
_cell.angle_beta   90.00
_cell.angle_gamma   90.00
#
_symmetry.space_group_name_H-M   'P 1'
#
loop_
_entity.id
_entity.type
_entity.pdbx_description
1 polymer ?
#
loop_
_entity_poly.entity_id
_entity_poly.type
_entity_poly.pdbx_seq_one_letter_code
_entity_poly.pdbx_strand_id
1 'polypeptide(L)'
;MADLKLKIKKQLFKRKVEGQTKAGYIGKVITAGKAGFDEIARESAKNTTLHPKEASLAAELLLEGVCAKIKQGYIVDLGPLGTLYPAVSGKWEENADDLKLADMTPKVNYKGSDDIVAAVKGASLSWASEKDEKEGTDTPDDGEGNITNGGNTPGELNP
;
A
#
# COMPACT_ATOMS: atom_id res chain seq x y z
N MET A 1 -11.99 -9.98 23.59
CA MET A 1 -11.20 -9.25 22.58
C MET A 1 -12.15 -8.35 21.83
N ALA A 2 -11.86 -7.05 21.73
CA ALA A 2 -12.72 -6.15 20.96
C ALA A 2 -12.63 -6.56 19.48
N ASP A 3 -13.80 -6.77 18.86
CA ASP A 3 -13.91 -7.08 17.44
C ASP A 3 -13.37 -5.88 16.64
N LEU A 4 -12.17 -6.00 16.08
CA LEU A 4 -11.56 -4.98 15.25
C LEU A 4 -12.36 -4.85 13.96
N LYS A 5 -13.12 -3.76 13.83
CA LYS A 5 -13.97 -3.48 12.67
C LYS A 5 -13.35 -2.37 11.83
N LEU A 6 -13.16 -2.67 10.56
CA LEU A 6 -12.82 -1.64 9.57
C LEU A 6 -14.11 -0.90 9.19
N LYS A 7 -14.12 0.41 9.39
CA LYS A 7 -15.24 1.26 9.01
C LYS A 7 -15.13 1.71 7.58
N ILE A 8 -16.21 1.53 6.82
CA ILE A 8 -16.26 1.79 5.38
C ILE A 8 -17.23 2.92 5.09
N LYS A 9 -16.77 3.97 4.41
CA LYS A 9 -17.64 5.02 3.85
C LYS A 9 -17.92 4.78 2.37
N LYS A 10 -19.08 5.23 1.90
CA LYS A 10 -19.44 5.24 0.49
C LYS A 10 -18.85 6.50 -0.16
N GLN A 11 -17.92 6.35 -1.07
CA GLN A 11 -17.33 7.48 -1.81
C GLN A 11 -17.85 7.50 -3.24
N LEU A 12 -18.31 8.67 -3.70
CA LEU A 12 -18.69 8.87 -5.10
C LEU A 12 -17.44 8.83 -5.97
N PHE A 13 -17.48 7.99 -7.00
CA PHE A 13 -16.40 7.85 -7.96
C PHE A 13 -16.91 8.06 -9.37
N LYS A 14 -16.20 8.84 -10.18
CA LYS A 14 -16.52 9.10 -11.58
C LYS A 14 -15.49 8.42 -12.46
N ARG A 15 -15.93 7.57 -13.37
CA ARG A 15 -15.07 6.85 -14.33
C ARG A 15 -15.50 7.15 -15.76
N LYS A 16 -14.55 7.40 -16.65
CA LYS A 16 -14.81 7.45 -18.09
C LYS A 16 -14.88 6.02 -18.62
N VAL A 17 -16.01 5.65 -19.22
CA VAL A 17 -16.24 4.38 -19.89
C VAL A 17 -16.83 4.70 -21.25
N GLU A 18 -16.17 4.26 -22.32
CA GLU A 18 -16.61 4.49 -23.72
C GLU A 18 -16.90 5.97 -24.04
N GLY A 19 -16.04 6.87 -23.57
CA GLY A 19 -16.20 8.32 -23.80
C GLY A 19 -17.23 9.02 -22.92
N GLN A 20 -18.03 8.28 -22.14
CA GLN A 20 -19.04 8.83 -21.23
C GLN A 20 -18.55 8.78 -19.77
N THR A 21 -18.81 9.84 -19.01
CA THR A 21 -18.53 9.85 -17.57
C THR A 21 -19.68 9.19 -16.83
N LYS A 22 -19.45 7.99 -16.29
CA LYS A 22 -20.39 7.30 -15.39
C LYS A 22 -20.02 7.55 -13.94
N ALA A 23 -21.01 7.89 -13.12
CA ALA A 23 -20.84 8.05 -11.67
C ALA A 23 -21.27 6.75 -10.97
N GLY A 24 -20.53 6.36 -9.94
CA GLY A 24 -20.82 5.18 -9.12
C GLY A 24 -20.27 5.38 -7.71
N TYR A 25 -20.50 4.41 -6.83
CA TYR A 25 -19.98 4.44 -5.48
C TYR A 25 -18.98 3.33 -5.26
N ILE A 26 -17.90 3.64 -4.52
CA ILE A 26 -16.92 2.68 -4.06
C ILE A 26 -16.87 2.72 -2.53
N GLY A 27 -16.50 1.60 -1.91
CA GLY A 27 -16.20 1.55 -0.48
C GLY A 27 -14.79 2.08 -0.23
N LYS A 28 -14.65 3.05 0.66
CA LYS A 28 -13.34 3.54 1.15
C LYS A 28 -13.24 3.32 2.65
N VAL A 29 -12.12 2.77 3.11
CA VAL A 29 -11.85 2.62 4.54
C VAL A 29 -11.67 3.99 5.17
N ILE A 30 -12.31 4.22 6.31
CA ILE A 30 -12.03 5.37 7.17
C ILE A 30 -10.84 5.00 8.03
N THR A 31 -9.76 5.76 7.91
CA THR A 31 -8.55 5.56 8.71
C THR A 31 -8.75 6.08 10.13
N ALA A 32 -8.40 5.27 11.13
CA ALA A 32 -8.46 5.67 12.53
C ALA A 32 -7.35 6.66 12.93
N GLY A 33 -6.37 6.82 12.06
CA GLY A 33 -5.21 7.68 12.28
C GLY A 33 -3.96 7.11 11.63
N LYS A 34 -2.81 7.70 11.94
CA LYS A 34 -1.50 7.26 11.49
C LYS A 34 -0.71 6.77 12.70
N ALA A 35 -0.43 5.46 12.78
CA ALA A 35 0.50 4.92 13.75
C ALA A 35 1.93 5.18 13.28
N GLY A 36 2.72 5.86 14.09
CA GLY A 36 4.15 6.09 13.83
C GLY A 36 4.99 4.87 14.21
N PHE A 37 6.19 4.77 13.63
CA PHE A 37 7.11 3.67 13.92
C PHE A 37 7.46 3.59 15.41
N ASP A 38 7.71 4.73 16.07
CA ASP A 38 8.03 4.77 17.51
C ASP A 38 6.87 4.29 18.39
N GLU A 39 5.65 4.53 17.99
CA GLU A 39 4.46 4.02 18.68
C GLU A 39 4.39 2.50 18.59
N ILE A 40 4.55 1.96 17.38
CA ILE A 40 4.58 0.51 17.13
C ILE A 40 5.73 -0.14 17.89
N ALA A 41 6.94 0.44 17.83
CA ALA A 41 8.10 -0.07 18.54
C ALA A 41 7.89 -0.09 20.06
N ARG A 42 7.27 0.95 20.60
CA ARG A 42 6.96 1.05 22.04
C ARG A 42 5.92 0.03 22.47
N GLU A 43 4.89 -0.19 21.66
CA GLU A 43 3.88 -1.18 21.95
C GLU A 43 4.41 -2.61 21.87
N SER A 44 5.19 -2.91 20.85
CA SER A 44 5.81 -4.22 20.66
C SER A 44 6.83 -4.55 21.75
N ALA A 45 7.54 -3.56 22.24
CA ALA A 45 8.55 -3.74 23.28
C ALA A 45 7.94 -4.01 24.69
N LYS A 46 6.67 -3.69 24.94
CA LYS A 46 6.03 -3.84 26.27
C LYS A 46 6.14 -5.27 26.83
N ASN A 47 6.16 -6.27 25.98
CA ASN A 47 6.18 -7.68 26.36
C ASN A 47 7.53 -8.38 26.07
N THR A 48 8.58 -7.60 25.83
CA THR A 48 9.92 -8.09 25.53
C THR A 48 10.97 -7.38 26.39
N THR A 49 12.18 -7.89 26.39
CA THR A 49 13.34 -7.23 27.03
C THR A 49 13.98 -6.16 26.14
N LEU A 50 13.50 -6.01 24.91
CA LEU A 50 14.04 -5.05 23.94
C LEU A 50 13.60 -3.63 24.31
N HIS A 51 14.57 -2.71 24.38
CA HIS A 51 14.24 -1.31 24.60
C HIS A 51 13.67 -0.67 23.31
N PRO A 52 12.60 0.17 23.36
CA PRO A 52 12.02 0.79 22.18
C PRO A 52 13.01 1.51 21.26
N LYS A 53 14.02 2.19 21.83
CA LYS A 53 15.08 2.85 21.06
C LYS A 53 15.98 1.88 20.29
N GLU A 54 16.21 0.69 20.83
CA GLU A 54 16.98 -0.36 20.14
C GLU A 54 16.20 -0.90 18.96
N ALA A 55 14.88 -1.03 19.09
CA ALA A 55 14.00 -1.40 17.97
C ALA A 55 14.01 -0.34 16.84
N SER A 56 13.96 0.95 17.20
CA SER A 56 14.04 2.04 16.23
C SER A 56 15.39 2.06 15.51
N LEU A 57 16.50 1.92 16.24
CA LEU A 57 17.84 1.87 15.65
C LEU A 57 18.01 0.66 14.71
N ALA A 58 17.54 -0.50 15.10
CA ALA A 58 17.58 -1.70 14.25
C ALA A 58 16.82 -1.50 12.94
N ALA A 59 15.66 -0.83 12.99
CA ALA A 59 14.89 -0.53 11.79
C ALA A 59 15.57 0.50 10.88
N GLU A 60 16.24 1.51 11.42
CA GLU A 60 17.03 2.48 10.65
C GLU A 60 18.18 1.79 9.91
N LEU A 61 18.93 0.92 10.58
CA LEU A 61 19.99 0.14 9.96
C LEU A 61 19.48 -0.79 8.86
N LEU A 62 18.34 -1.44 9.10
CA LEU A 62 17.68 -2.27 8.09
C LEU A 62 17.27 -1.44 6.88
N LEU A 63 16.71 -0.25 7.09
CA LEU A 63 16.28 0.65 6.03
C LEU A 63 17.47 1.09 5.14
N GLU A 64 18.63 1.39 5.72
CA GLU A 64 19.83 1.71 4.94
C GLU A 64 20.21 0.57 4.00
N GLY A 65 20.23 -0.67 4.51
CA GLY A 65 20.49 -1.87 3.70
C GLY A 65 19.46 -2.08 2.59
N VAL A 66 18.18 -1.88 2.88
CA VAL A 66 17.06 -1.95 1.93
C VAL A 66 17.26 -0.92 0.81
N CYS A 67 17.50 0.34 1.16
CA CYS A 67 17.72 1.41 0.20
C CYS A 67 18.92 1.13 -0.72
N ALA A 68 20.01 0.60 -0.19
CA ALA A 68 21.18 0.24 -0.98
C ALA A 68 20.86 -0.86 -2.00
N LYS A 69 20.09 -1.88 -1.61
CA LYS A 69 19.71 -2.99 -2.51
C LYS A 69 18.69 -2.57 -3.58
N ILE A 70 17.70 -1.77 -3.22
CA ILE A 70 16.71 -1.26 -4.18
C ILE A 70 17.36 -0.37 -5.24
N LYS A 71 18.32 0.49 -4.87
CA LYS A 71 19.10 1.31 -5.83
C LYS A 71 19.89 0.46 -6.81
N GLN A 72 20.29 -0.75 -6.43
CA GLN A 72 20.97 -1.72 -7.30
C GLN A 72 19.98 -2.53 -8.16
N GLY A 73 18.67 -2.30 -8.04
CA GLY A 73 17.62 -2.99 -8.81
C GLY A 73 17.19 -4.34 -8.22
N TYR A 74 17.61 -4.68 -6.99
CA TYR A 74 17.17 -5.92 -6.37
C TYR A 74 15.73 -5.84 -5.88
N ILE A 75 15.01 -6.95 -6.00
CA ILE A 75 13.79 -7.21 -5.22
C ILE A 75 14.25 -7.48 -3.78
N VAL A 76 13.67 -6.78 -2.83
CA VAL A 76 14.05 -6.91 -1.41
C VAL A 76 12.94 -7.62 -0.64
N ASP A 77 13.21 -8.82 -0.19
CA ASP A 77 12.34 -9.58 0.70
C ASP A 77 12.65 -9.20 2.16
N LEU A 78 11.64 -8.67 2.84
CA LEU A 78 11.68 -8.28 4.25
C LEU A 78 11.07 -9.35 5.18
N GLY A 79 10.93 -10.57 4.67
CA GLY A 79 10.34 -11.68 5.42
C GLY A 79 8.89 -11.38 5.87
N PRO A 80 8.60 -11.39 7.19
CA PRO A 80 7.24 -11.18 7.69
C PRO A 80 6.62 -9.84 7.33
N LEU A 81 7.43 -8.84 6.97
CA LEU A 81 6.96 -7.52 6.56
C LEU A 81 6.54 -7.47 5.09
N GLY A 82 6.93 -8.45 4.28
CA GLY A 82 6.60 -8.49 2.85
C GLY A 82 7.76 -8.12 1.95
N THR A 83 7.48 -7.77 0.69
CA THR A 83 8.50 -7.63 -0.35
C THR A 83 8.37 -6.30 -1.06
N LEU A 84 9.51 -5.66 -1.32
CA LEU A 84 9.63 -4.43 -2.08
C LEU A 84 10.16 -4.71 -3.48
N TYR A 85 9.50 -4.15 -4.49
CA TYR A 85 9.85 -4.30 -5.90
C TYR A 85 10.22 -2.94 -6.48
N PRO A 86 11.46 -2.74 -6.98
CA PRO A 86 11.76 -1.56 -7.79
C PRO A 86 10.94 -1.62 -9.07
N ALA A 87 10.35 -0.51 -9.45
CA ALA A 87 9.50 -0.38 -10.63
C ALA A 87 9.67 1.00 -11.25
N VAL A 88 9.13 1.18 -12.43
CA VAL A 88 9.01 2.48 -13.08
C VAL A 88 7.56 2.72 -13.48
N SER A 89 7.15 3.97 -13.49
CA SER A 89 5.92 4.41 -14.12
C SER A 89 6.27 5.37 -15.26
N GLY A 90 5.53 5.31 -16.34
CA GLY A 90 5.74 6.16 -17.51
C GLY A 90 4.52 6.17 -18.41
N LYS A 91 4.59 6.92 -19.50
CA LYS A 91 3.56 6.90 -20.54
C LYS A 91 3.65 5.59 -21.32
N TRP A 92 2.50 5.13 -21.78
CA TRP A 92 2.44 4.03 -22.75
C TRP A 92 2.66 4.59 -24.17
N GLU A 93 3.55 3.96 -24.94
CA GLU A 93 3.85 4.31 -26.32
C GLU A 93 3.67 3.07 -27.20
N GLU A 94 3.20 3.27 -28.43
CA GLU A 94 2.96 2.19 -29.38
C GLU A 94 4.24 1.59 -29.94
N ASN A 95 5.27 2.45 -30.13
CA ASN A 95 6.57 2.03 -30.64
C ASN A 95 7.63 2.09 -29.54
N ALA A 96 8.49 1.09 -29.49
CA ALA A 96 9.57 1.03 -28.50
C ALA A 96 10.56 2.20 -28.60
N ASP A 97 10.77 2.71 -29.82
CA ASP A 97 11.70 3.82 -30.10
C ASP A 97 11.20 5.18 -29.58
N ASP A 98 9.88 5.31 -29.35
CA ASP A 98 9.26 6.52 -28.80
C ASP A 98 9.37 6.57 -27.25
N LEU A 99 9.74 5.46 -26.62
CA LEU A 99 9.87 5.32 -25.19
C LEU A 99 11.12 6.04 -24.68
N LYS A 100 10.95 7.11 -23.88
CA LYS A 100 12.05 7.94 -23.38
C LYS A 100 12.26 7.73 -21.89
N LEU A 101 13.49 7.52 -21.47
CA LEU A 101 13.85 7.42 -20.05
C LEU A 101 13.46 8.67 -19.24
N ALA A 102 13.47 9.84 -19.89
CA ALA A 102 13.07 11.10 -19.26
C ALA A 102 11.59 11.13 -18.83
N ASP A 103 10.73 10.34 -19.49
CA ASP A 103 9.29 10.26 -19.18
C ASP A 103 8.98 9.17 -18.15
N MET A 104 10.01 8.50 -17.64
CA MET A 104 9.87 7.44 -16.64
C MET A 104 10.19 7.95 -15.25
N THR A 105 9.34 7.60 -14.29
CA THR A 105 9.54 7.91 -12.87
C THR A 105 9.79 6.63 -12.09
N PRO A 106 10.95 6.47 -11.42
CA PRO A 106 11.20 5.35 -10.55
C PRO A 106 10.21 5.33 -9.37
N LYS A 107 9.75 4.15 -9.02
CA LYS A 107 8.87 3.93 -7.86
C LYS A 107 9.19 2.60 -7.18
N VAL A 108 8.67 2.42 -5.99
CA VAL A 108 8.73 1.14 -5.26
C VAL A 108 7.31 0.62 -5.09
N ASN A 109 7.08 -0.61 -5.52
CA ASN A 109 5.85 -1.33 -5.22
C ASN A 109 6.07 -2.20 -3.97
N TYR A 110 5.09 -2.23 -3.10
CA TYR A 110 5.11 -3.06 -1.90
C TYR A 110 4.05 -4.16 -2.01
N LYS A 111 4.45 -5.38 -1.66
CA LYS A 111 3.56 -6.53 -1.49
C LYS A 111 3.65 -7.00 -0.04
N GLY A 112 2.56 -6.87 0.71
CA GLY A 112 2.49 -7.38 2.08
C GLY A 112 2.68 -8.89 2.13
N SER A 113 3.24 -9.37 3.24
CA SER A 113 3.30 -10.81 3.53
C SER A 113 1.91 -11.41 3.68
N ASP A 114 1.84 -12.73 3.66
CA ASP A 114 0.57 -13.45 3.87
C ASP A 114 -0.02 -13.14 5.25
N ASP A 115 0.81 -12.92 6.26
CA ASP A 115 0.39 -12.56 7.62
C ASP A 115 -0.29 -11.18 7.65
N ILE A 116 0.31 -10.19 6.98
CA ILE A 116 -0.27 -8.85 6.88
C ILE A 116 -1.60 -8.89 6.11
N VAL A 117 -1.63 -9.63 5.01
CA VAL A 117 -2.84 -9.80 4.20
C VAL A 117 -3.93 -10.54 4.99
N ALA A 118 -3.57 -11.59 5.73
CA ALA A 118 -4.49 -12.34 6.59
C ALA A 118 -5.05 -11.47 7.72
N ALA A 119 -4.23 -10.63 8.34
CA ALA A 119 -4.67 -9.71 9.38
C ALA A 119 -5.76 -8.75 8.87
N VAL A 120 -5.59 -8.20 7.67
CA VAL A 120 -6.61 -7.33 7.06
C VAL A 120 -7.86 -8.10 6.65
N LYS A 121 -7.72 -9.28 6.06
CA LYS A 121 -8.84 -10.14 5.65
C LYS A 121 -9.66 -10.66 6.84
N GLY A 122 -9.03 -10.85 7.99
CA GLY A 122 -9.68 -11.27 9.23
C GLY A 122 -10.45 -10.16 9.93
N ALA A 123 -10.30 -8.90 9.52
CA ALA A 123 -11.04 -7.79 10.11
C ALA A 123 -12.50 -7.78 9.64
N SER A 124 -13.43 -7.59 10.57
CA SER A 124 -14.86 -7.40 10.25
C SER A 124 -15.07 -6.05 9.57
N LEU A 125 -15.98 -5.99 8.59
CA LEU A 125 -16.35 -4.75 7.92
C LEU A 125 -17.67 -4.21 8.46
N SER A 126 -17.75 -2.90 8.68
CA SER A 126 -19.00 -2.22 9.05
C SER A 126 -19.13 -0.90 8.31
N TRP A 127 -20.37 -0.50 8.03
CA TRP A 127 -20.59 0.84 7.50
C TRP A 127 -20.29 1.87 8.57
N ALA A 128 -19.67 2.95 8.17
CA ALA A 128 -19.41 4.09 9.04
C ALA A 128 -20.71 4.79 9.40
N SER A 129 -20.78 5.28 10.64
CA SER A 129 -21.80 6.24 11.08
C SER A 129 -21.33 7.67 10.75
N GLU A 130 -22.27 8.64 10.80
CA GLU A 130 -21.94 10.07 10.61
C GLU A 130 -20.90 10.60 11.62
N LYS A 131 -20.79 9.98 12.79
CA LYS A 131 -19.75 10.31 13.79
C LYS A 131 -18.38 9.86 13.34
N ASP A 132 -18.28 8.65 12.78
CA ASP A 132 -17.03 8.08 12.31
C ASP A 132 -16.44 8.88 11.14
N GLU A 133 -17.29 9.49 10.31
CA GLU A 133 -16.86 10.32 9.19
C GLU A 133 -16.27 11.66 9.65
N LYS A 134 -16.67 12.15 10.83
CA LYS A 134 -16.16 13.41 11.40
C LYS A 134 -14.87 13.21 12.20
N GLU A 135 -14.66 12.02 12.77
CA GLU A 135 -13.48 11.68 13.57
C GLU A 135 -12.34 11.07 12.73
N GLY A 136 -12.64 10.56 11.53
CA GLY A 136 -11.65 10.04 10.62
C GLY A 136 -10.74 11.15 10.09
N THR A 137 -9.42 10.98 10.23
CA THR A 137 -8.45 11.85 9.55
C THR A 137 -8.53 11.56 8.06
N ASP A 138 -9.05 12.51 7.28
CA ASP A 138 -8.88 12.50 5.83
C ASP A 138 -7.38 12.66 5.54
N THR A 139 -6.71 11.55 5.23
CA THR A 139 -5.44 11.66 4.53
C THR A 139 -5.72 12.35 3.20
N PRO A 140 -4.94 13.39 2.82
CA PRO A 140 -5.10 14.02 1.51
C PRO A 140 -5.13 12.94 0.44
N ASP A 141 -6.14 12.98 -0.41
CA ASP A 141 -6.22 12.14 -1.59
C ASP A 141 -5.11 12.59 -2.53
N ASP A 142 -3.94 11.96 -2.43
CA ASP A 142 -2.86 12.14 -3.38
C ASP A 142 -3.30 11.51 -4.70
N GLY A 143 -4.15 12.25 -5.36
CA GLY A 143 -4.40 12.34 -6.78
C GLY A 143 -4.53 11.04 -7.55
N GLU A 144 -5.44 11.02 -8.43
CA GLU A 144 -5.44 10.29 -9.70
C GLU A 144 -4.78 8.91 -9.71
N GLY A 145 -5.34 8.00 -8.93
CA GLY A 145 -5.08 6.57 -9.12
C GLY A 145 -5.68 6.12 -10.46
N ASN A 146 -4.91 6.23 -11.52
CA ASN A 146 -5.17 5.50 -12.75
C ASN A 146 -4.98 4.02 -12.46
N ILE A 147 -6.05 3.36 -12.00
CA ILE A 147 -6.09 1.90 -11.85
C ILE A 147 -6.25 1.33 -13.26
N THR A 148 -5.14 1.18 -13.95
CA THR A 148 -5.06 0.25 -15.07
C THR A 148 -5.09 -1.15 -14.47
N ASN A 149 -6.21 -1.80 -14.63
CA ASN A 149 -6.45 -3.18 -14.25
C ASN A 149 -5.60 -4.08 -15.16
N GLY A 150 -4.36 -4.32 -14.78
CA GLY A 150 -3.50 -5.33 -15.39
C GLY A 150 -3.95 -6.69 -14.88
N GLY A 151 -4.93 -7.29 -15.57
CA GLY A 151 -5.25 -8.69 -15.39
C GLY A 151 -4.04 -9.53 -15.79
N ASN A 152 -3.36 -10.07 -14.80
CA ASN A 152 -2.33 -11.09 -15.01
C ASN A 152 -3.00 -12.45 -14.92
N THR A 153 -3.39 -12.99 -16.04
CA THR A 153 -3.64 -14.42 -16.21
C THR A 153 -2.28 -15.13 -16.17
N PRO A 154 -2.11 -16.19 -15.38
CA PRO A 154 -0.90 -17.00 -15.45
C PRO A 154 -0.86 -17.73 -16.80
N GLY A 155 0.08 -17.36 -17.66
CA GLY A 155 0.36 -18.07 -18.90
C GLY A 155 0.94 -19.43 -18.57
N GLU A 156 0.29 -20.47 -19.08
CA GLU A 156 0.77 -21.84 -19.13
C GLU A 156 2.14 -21.89 -19.83
N LEU A 157 3.11 -22.44 -19.12
CA LEU A 157 4.32 -22.99 -19.73
C LEU A 157 3.96 -24.38 -20.26
N ASN A 158 4.03 -24.57 -21.55
CA ASN A 158 4.02 -25.88 -22.18
C ASN A 158 5.25 -26.06 -23.07
N PRO A 159 5.73 -27.28 -23.27
CA PRO A 159 7.11 -27.77 -23.19
C PRO A 159 7.99 -27.42 -24.37
#